data_37a69ff80eb2bf6255a71f0c369c75a4
#
_entry.id   37a69ff80eb2bf6255a71f0c369c75a4
#
_cell.length_a   1.000
_cell.length_b   1.000
_cell.length_c   1.000
_cell.angle_alpha   90.00
_cell.angle_beta   90.00
_cell.angle_gamma   90.00
#
_symmetry.space_group_name_H-M   'P 1'
#
loop_
_entity.id
_entity.type
_entity.pdbx_description
1 polymer ?
#
loop_
_entity_poly.entity_id
_entity_poly.type
_entity_poly.pdbx_seq_one_letter_code
_entity_poly.pdbx_strand_id
1 'polypeptide(L)'
;LGYTKSLLPIHVFDTDDDGRELLLLVGRQHPREGTGAFAFRAFTATILGDNELATRFRERFRIVAIPLLNPDGVVAGNWRHNLGHTDLNRDWGLFEQPETVLIGEMLDEFDAEGSRIRMFIDFHSTRKNTFYTQHDETDPPGFTARWLAKAATRVEGYTFDIGNAPSMSPYVAKNYMYSRYGIPAITFEDGDETDRNAVRAAARIFAEELMLQMLE
;
A
#
# COMPACT_ATOMS: atom_id res chain seq x y z
N LEU A 1 15.14 -0.17 5.38
CA LEU A 1 14.48 0.75 6.31
C LEU A 1 15.13 0.71 7.69
N GLY A 2 15.06 -0.39 8.40
CA GLY A 2 15.65 -0.55 9.75
C GLY A 2 15.40 -1.94 10.31
N TYR A 3 15.36 -2.04 11.65
CA TYR A 3 15.21 -3.31 12.35
C TYR A 3 14.06 -3.27 13.35
N THR A 4 13.36 -4.41 13.48
CA THR A 4 12.32 -4.61 14.49
C THR A 4 12.91 -4.84 15.90
N LYS A 5 12.01 -5.05 16.87
CA LYS A 5 12.37 -5.37 18.26
C LYS A 5 13.25 -6.61 18.38
N SER A 6 13.06 -7.62 17.53
CA SER A 6 13.91 -8.83 17.50
C SER A 6 15.08 -8.73 16.53
N LEU A 7 15.40 -7.54 16.07
CA LEU A 7 16.49 -7.26 15.13
C LEU A 7 16.29 -7.93 13.76
N LEU A 8 15.06 -8.20 13.37
CA LEU A 8 14.75 -8.61 11.99
C LEU A 8 14.73 -7.37 11.09
N PRO A 9 15.32 -7.43 9.88
CA PRO A 9 15.33 -6.29 8.97
C PRO A 9 13.94 -6.05 8.38
N ILE A 10 13.56 -4.77 8.28
CA ILE A 10 12.44 -4.33 7.46
C ILE A 10 12.99 -3.89 6.12
N HIS A 11 12.72 -4.69 5.09
CA HIS A 11 13.20 -4.41 3.75
C HIS A 11 12.33 -3.38 3.06
N VAL A 12 12.96 -2.49 2.30
CA VAL A 12 12.31 -1.56 1.39
C VAL A 12 12.92 -1.73 -0.01
N PHE A 13 12.06 -1.72 -1.01
CA PHE A 13 12.47 -1.53 -2.40
C PHE A 13 12.24 -0.07 -2.73
N ASP A 14 13.28 0.59 -3.17
CA ASP A 14 13.25 1.98 -3.56
C ASP A 14 13.92 2.09 -4.93
N THR A 15 13.21 2.69 -5.88
CA THR A 15 13.77 2.88 -7.23
C THR A 15 14.72 4.06 -7.30
N ASP A 16 14.94 4.69 -6.18
CA ASP A 16 15.81 5.83 -5.93
C ASP A 16 15.87 6.81 -7.10
N ASP A 17 15.48 8.05 -6.86
CA ASP A 17 15.75 9.10 -7.84
C ASP A 17 15.46 10.51 -7.33
N ASP A 18 16.27 11.43 -7.76
CA ASP A 18 16.31 12.83 -7.39
C ASP A 18 15.04 13.60 -7.80
N GLY A 19 14.09 13.70 -6.88
CA GLY A 19 12.99 14.66 -6.96
C GLY A 19 11.75 14.24 -7.74
N ARG A 20 11.56 12.94 -8.03
CA ARG A 20 10.33 12.43 -8.64
C ARG A 20 9.16 12.39 -7.65
N GLU A 21 7.94 12.49 -8.19
CA GLU A 21 6.74 12.20 -7.43
C GLU A 21 6.72 10.71 -7.02
N LEU A 22 6.17 10.38 -5.83
CA LEU A 22 6.38 9.12 -5.16
C LEU A 22 5.08 8.30 -5.05
N LEU A 23 5.15 7.00 -5.36
CA LEU A 23 4.16 5.98 -5.02
C LEU A 23 4.66 5.16 -3.84
N LEU A 24 3.92 5.17 -2.72
CA LEU A 24 4.25 4.40 -1.52
C LEU A 24 3.34 3.19 -1.36
N LEU A 25 3.94 2.01 -1.26
CA LEU A 25 3.27 0.73 -1.11
C LEU A 25 3.71 0.05 0.19
N VAL A 26 2.77 -0.34 1.03
CA VAL A 26 3.03 -1.05 2.28
C VAL A 26 2.23 -2.34 2.32
N GLY A 27 2.81 -3.40 2.86
CA GLY A 27 2.11 -4.67 3.06
C GLY A 27 2.48 -5.35 4.37
N ARG A 28 1.64 -6.30 4.77
CA ARG A 28 1.89 -7.17 5.93
C ARG A 28 2.13 -6.40 7.24
N GLN A 29 1.31 -5.39 7.50
CA GLN A 29 1.16 -4.83 8.85
C GLN A 29 0.60 -5.88 9.81
N HIS A 30 -0.37 -6.68 9.34
CA HIS A 30 -0.90 -7.81 10.07
C HIS A 30 -0.25 -9.12 9.59
N PRO A 31 0.33 -9.91 10.52
CA PRO A 31 1.17 -11.06 10.18
C PRO A 31 0.49 -12.16 9.36
N ARG A 32 -0.79 -12.48 9.66
CA ARG A 32 -1.50 -13.59 9.00
C ARG A 32 -1.98 -13.29 7.58
N GLU A 33 -2.02 -12.04 7.17
CA GLU A 33 -2.67 -11.57 5.94
C GLU A 33 -1.87 -11.91 4.68
N GLY A 34 -1.76 -13.23 4.42
CA GLY A 34 -0.97 -13.78 3.33
C GLY A 34 -1.54 -13.50 1.94
N THR A 35 -2.88 -13.38 1.80
CA THR A 35 -3.52 -13.15 0.50
C THR A 35 -3.14 -11.80 -0.07
N GLY A 36 -3.17 -10.73 0.73
CA GLY A 36 -2.71 -9.40 0.33
C GLY A 36 -1.23 -9.36 -0.07
N ALA A 37 -0.39 -10.25 0.49
CA ALA A 37 1.00 -10.35 0.06
C ALA A 37 1.15 -10.89 -1.39
N PHE A 38 0.21 -11.70 -1.88
CA PHE A 38 0.18 -12.11 -3.29
C PHE A 38 -0.22 -10.95 -4.20
N ALA A 39 -1.19 -10.12 -3.78
CA ALA A 39 -1.55 -8.91 -4.50
C ALA A 39 -0.37 -7.92 -4.51
N PHE A 40 0.20 -7.60 -3.35
CA PHE A 40 1.36 -6.72 -3.24
C PHE A 40 2.48 -7.13 -4.20
N ARG A 41 2.86 -8.42 -4.18
CA ARG A 41 3.92 -8.93 -5.05
C ARG A 41 3.58 -8.80 -6.53
N ALA A 42 2.36 -9.15 -6.94
CA ALA A 42 1.94 -9.06 -8.35
C ALA A 42 1.86 -7.61 -8.81
N PHE A 43 1.31 -6.74 -7.99
CA PHE A 43 1.19 -5.31 -8.23
C PHE A 43 2.57 -4.66 -8.40
N THR A 44 3.45 -4.86 -7.42
CA THR A 44 4.80 -4.30 -7.43
C THR A 44 5.63 -4.85 -8.61
N ALA A 45 5.56 -6.16 -8.88
CA ALA A 45 6.24 -6.76 -10.02
C ALA A 45 5.75 -6.21 -11.37
N THR A 46 4.48 -5.80 -11.49
CA THR A 46 3.96 -5.17 -12.70
C THR A 46 4.53 -3.77 -12.89
N ILE A 47 4.62 -2.98 -11.83
CA ILE A 47 5.21 -1.61 -11.88
C ILE A 47 6.72 -1.66 -12.13
N LEU A 48 7.40 -2.67 -11.60
CA LEU A 48 8.85 -2.87 -11.77
C LEU A 48 9.21 -3.69 -13.03
N GLY A 49 8.23 -4.05 -13.87
CA GLY A 49 8.45 -4.80 -15.11
C GLY A 49 9.20 -3.99 -16.19
N ASP A 50 9.60 -4.69 -17.26
CA ASP A 50 10.42 -4.12 -18.34
C ASP A 50 9.59 -3.67 -19.55
N ASN A 51 8.23 -3.66 -19.45
CA ASN A 51 7.40 -3.18 -20.53
C ASN A 51 7.38 -1.64 -20.62
N GLU A 52 6.94 -1.12 -21.75
CA GLU A 52 6.94 0.32 -22.04
C GLU A 52 6.17 1.15 -21.00
N LEU A 53 5.00 0.67 -20.56
CA LEU A 53 4.17 1.36 -19.56
C LEU A 53 4.91 1.49 -18.23
N ALA A 54 5.46 0.39 -17.73
CA ALA A 54 6.19 0.36 -16.46
C ALA A 54 7.47 1.21 -16.53
N THR A 55 8.17 1.21 -17.66
CA THR A 55 9.36 2.04 -17.87
C THR A 55 9.00 3.52 -17.84
N ARG A 56 8.01 3.96 -18.64
CA ARG A 56 7.53 5.35 -18.63
C ARG A 56 7.01 5.80 -17.26
N PHE A 57 6.39 4.88 -16.53
CA PHE A 57 5.91 5.17 -15.17
C PHE A 57 7.07 5.46 -14.21
N ARG A 58 8.10 4.61 -14.22
CA ARG A 58 9.30 4.80 -13.37
C ARG A 58 10.19 5.97 -13.79
N GLU A 59 10.11 6.43 -15.04
CA GLU A 59 10.75 7.68 -15.46
C GLU A 59 10.14 8.93 -14.81
N ARG A 60 8.87 8.84 -14.37
CA ARG A 60 8.15 9.95 -13.74
C ARG A 60 7.97 9.77 -12.23
N PHE A 61 7.81 8.53 -11.76
CA PHE A 61 7.50 8.24 -10.36
C PHE A 61 8.59 7.39 -9.70
N ARG A 62 9.00 7.80 -8.51
CA ARG A 62 9.76 6.98 -7.58
C ARG A 62 8.83 5.97 -6.92
N ILE A 63 9.24 4.72 -6.80
CA ILE A 63 8.46 3.66 -6.18
C ILE A 63 9.15 3.25 -4.89
N VAL A 64 8.45 3.41 -3.78
CA VAL A 64 8.89 2.93 -2.46
C VAL A 64 7.92 1.83 -2.01
N ALA A 65 8.43 0.62 -1.82
CA ALA A 65 7.62 -0.54 -1.53
C ALA A 65 8.17 -1.34 -0.34
N ILE A 66 7.35 -1.50 0.70
CA ILE A 66 7.66 -2.22 1.93
C ILE A 66 6.82 -3.50 1.98
N PRO A 67 7.37 -4.66 1.58
CA PRO A 67 6.58 -5.89 1.40
C PRO A 67 6.13 -6.53 2.71
N LEU A 68 6.84 -6.25 3.81
CA LEU A 68 6.62 -6.89 5.10
C LEU A 68 7.00 -5.92 6.23
N LEU A 69 6.02 -5.17 6.71
CA LEU A 69 6.26 -4.20 7.79
C LEU A 69 6.40 -4.89 9.15
N ASN A 70 5.75 -6.04 9.35
CA ASN A 70 5.74 -6.76 10.64
C ASN A 70 6.40 -8.15 10.55
N PRO A 71 7.72 -8.24 10.31
CA PRO A 71 8.41 -9.54 10.21
C PRO A 71 8.42 -10.30 11.54
N ASP A 72 8.54 -9.62 12.67
CA ASP A 72 8.50 -10.22 14.02
C ASP A 72 7.19 -10.96 14.26
N GLY A 73 6.06 -10.31 13.97
CA GLY A 73 4.75 -10.91 14.12
C GLY A 73 4.55 -12.13 13.21
N VAL A 74 5.13 -12.10 11.99
CA VAL A 74 5.10 -13.25 11.07
C VAL A 74 5.88 -14.43 11.64
N VAL A 75 7.10 -14.21 12.13
CA VAL A 75 7.93 -15.26 12.75
C VAL A 75 7.28 -15.83 13.99
N ALA A 76 6.66 -14.97 14.82
CA ALA A 76 5.94 -15.38 16.03
C ALA A 76 4.60 -16.06 15.76
N GLY A 77 4.09 -16.05 14.53
CA GLY A 77 2.79 -16.59 14.18
C GLY A 77 1.61 -15.79 14.74
N ASN A 78 1.80 -14.50 14.97
CA ASN A 78 0.77 -13.63 15.50
C ASN A 78 -0.38 -13.46 14.49
N TRP A 79 -1.59 -13.29 15.02
CA TRP A 79 -2.76 -13.06 14.19
C TRP A 79 -2.76 -11.63 13.60
N ARG A 80 -2.50 -10.60 14.44
CA ARG A 80 -2.69 -9.19 14.08
C ARG A 80 -1.55 -8.29 14.57
N HIS A 81 -1.08 -8.49 15.77
CA HIS A 81 -0.17 -7.57 16.46
C HIS A 81 1.31 -7.87 16.17
N ASN A 82 2.14 -6.87 16.39
CA ASN A 82 3.60 -7.03 16.45
C ASN A 82 4.04 -7.66 17.79
N LEU A 83 5.34 -7.77 18.06
CA LEU A 83 5.84 -8.24 19.36
C LEU A 83 5.63 -7.22 20.51
N GLY A 84 5.27 -6.00 20.20
CA GLY A 84 4.84 -4.99 21.17
C GLY A 84 3.37 -5.15 21.58
N HIS A 85 2.68 -6.18 21.09
CA HIS A 85 1.25 -6.42 21.26
C HIS A 85 0.36 -5.29 20.72
N THR A 86 0.87 -4.55 19.72
CA THR A 86 0.19 -3.42 19.09
C THR A 86 -0.23 -3.77 17.67
N ASP A 87 -1.43 -3.35 17.28
CA ASP A 87 -1.89 -3.33 15.91
C ASP A 87 -1.18 -2.17 15.19
N LEU A 88 -0.24 -2.49 14.29
CA LEU A 88 0.53 -1.46 13.57
C LEU A 88 -0.37 -0.53 12.76
N ASN A 89 -1.51 -1.02 12.25
CA ASN A 89 -2.51 -0.18 11.56
C ASN A 89 -3.42 0.60 12.54
N ARG A 90 -2.94 0.85 13.76
CA ARG A 90 -3.51 1.73 14.78
C ARG A 90 -2.44 2.62 15.43
N ASP A 91 -1.23 2.61 14.85
CA ASP A 91 -0.08 3.32 15.40
C ASP A 91 0.49 4.41 14.46
N TRP A 92 -0.16 4.63 13.31
CA TRP A 92 0.23 5.69 12.38
C TRP A 92 -0.05 7.08 12.96
N GLY A 93 0.96 7.91 12.98
CA GLY A 93 0.89 9.26 13.60
C GLY A 93 1.17 9.26 15.10
N LEU A 94 1.06 8.11 15.80
CA LEU A 94 1.60 7.91 17.14
C LEU A 94 3.07 7.51 17.06
N PHE A 95 3.35 6.55 16.16
CA PHE A 95 4.71 6.05 15.91
C PHE A 95 5.43 5.62 17.18
N GLU A 96 4.76 4.76 17.98
CA GLU A 96 5.28 4.23 19.24
C GLU A 96 5.98 2.87 19.07
N GLN A 97 5.70 2.15 17.97
CA GLN A 97 6.31 0.86 17.68
C GLN A 97 7.53 1.01 16.76
N PRO A 98 8.58 0.18 16.94
CA PRO A 98 9.78 0.28 16.09
C PRO A 98 9.46 0.30 14.59
N GLU A 99 8.53 -0.52 14.15
CA GLU A 99 8.15 -0.65 12.75
C GLU A 99 7.53 0.66 12.21
N THR A 100 6.66 1.27 12.97
CA THR A 100 5.98 2.52 12.58
C THR A 100 6.84 3.76 12.84
N VAL A 101 7.73 3.76 13.84
CA VAL A 101 8.78 4.79 14.02
C VAL A 101 9.58 4.93 12.73
N LEU A 102 10.07 3.80 12.18
CA LEU A 102 10.85 3.80 10.93
C LEU A 102 10.05 4.35 9.73
N ILE A 103 8.73 4.10 9.69
CA ILE A 103 7.86 4.74 8.69
C ILE A 103 7.80 6.25 8.92
N GLY A 104 7.61 6.69 10.16
CA GLY A 104 7.56 8.13 10.49
C GLY A 104 8.84 8.85 10.10
N GLU A 105 10.00 8.28 10.43
CA GLU A 105 11.31 8.80 10.05
C GLU A 105 11.48 8.89 8.53
N MET A 106 11.11 7.83 7.79
CA MET A 106 11.14 7.82 6.32
C MET A 106 10.23 8.91 5.72
N LEU A 107 9.03 9.11 6.26
CA LEU A 107 8.11 10.15 5.79
C LEU A 107 8.66 11.56 6.07
N ASP A 108 9.31 11.76 7.21
CA ASP A 108 9.96 13.03 7.56
C ASP A 108 11.19 13.30 6.67
N GLU A 109 11.94 12.26 6.28
CA GLU A 109 13.01 12.35 5.29
C GLU A 109 12.46 12.78 3.91
N PHE A 110 11.37 12.17 3.44
CA PHE A 110 10.74 12.56 2.19
C PHE A 110 10.28 14.03 2.20
N ASP A 111 9.69 14.48 3.31
CA ASP A 111 9.27 15.89 3.46
C ASP A 111 10.49 16.83 3.45
N ALA A 112 11.59 16.45 4.13
CA ALA A 112 12.82 17.23 4.16
C ALA A 112 13.52 17.32 2.79
N GLU A 113 13.44 16.26 1.98
CA GLU A 113 13.93 16.22 0.59
C GLU A 113 13.02 16.99 -0.38
N GLY A 114 11.81 17.34 0.03
CA GLY A 114 10.79 17.92 -0.83
C GLY A 114 10.13 16.91 -1.78
N SER A 115 10.25 15.62 -1.48
CA SER A 115 9.58 14.55 -2.21
C SER A 115 8.07 14.65 -2.07
N ARG A 116 7.35 14.45 -3.16
CA ARG A 116 5.89 14.57 -3.19
C ARG A 116 5.22 13.21 -3.32
N ILE A 117 4.66 12.69 -2.24
CA ILE A 117 3.87 11.46 -2.28
C ILE A 117 2.57 11.74 -3.06
N ARG A 118 2.26 10.91 -4.07
CA ARG A 118 1.07 11.07 -4.93
C ARG A 118 -0.01 10.03 -4.65
N MET A 119 0.38 8.89 -4.13
CA MET A 119 -0.51 7.77 -3.86
C MET A 119 0.07 6.89 -2.77
N PHE A 120 -0.80 6.37 -1.92
CA PHE A 120 -0.49 5.38 -0.91
C PHE A 120 -1.42 4.17 -1.01
N ILE A 121 -0.85 2.95 -1.01
CA ILE A 121 -1.63 1.71 -0.96
C ILE A 121 -1.09 0.81 0.15
N ASP A 122 -2.00 0.40 1.03
CA ASP A 122 -1.76 -0.53 2.13
C ASP A 122 -2.45 -1.87 1.84
N PHE A 123 -1.66 -2.93 1.65
CA PHE A 123 -2.14 -4.25 1.24
C PHE A 123 -2.44 -5.12 2.44
N HIS A 124 -3.67 -5.58 2.51
CA HIS A 124 -4.24 -6.38 3.59
C HIS A 124 -5.00 -7.61 3.09
N SER A 125 -5.52 -8.40 4.01
CA SER A 125 -6.48 -9.48 3.74
C SER A 125 -7.59 -9.52 4.76
N THR A 126 -8.80 -9.78 4.27
CA THR A 126 -9.99 -9.94 5.11
C THR A 126 -10.92 -11.00 4.52
N ARG A 127 -12.21 -10.98 4.83
CA ARG A 127 -13.17 -12.00 4.38
C ARG A 127 -13.49 -11.93 2.89
N LYS A 128 -13.43 -10.74 2.28
CA LYS A 128 -13.77 -10.51 0.87
C LYS A 128 -12.91 -9.40 0.28
N ASN A 129 -12.80 -9.41 -1.04
CA ASN A 129 -12.04 -8.37 -1.74
C ASN A 129 -12.73 -7.02 -1.59
N THR A 130 -12.03 -6.03 -1.06
CA THR A 130 -12.59 -4.70 -0.80
C THR A 130 -11.51 -3.63 -0.90
N PHE A 131 -11.80 -2.55 -1.58
CA PHE A 131 -10.99 -1.33 -1.51
C PHE A 131 -11.64 -0.36 -0.52
N TYR A 132 -10.98 -0.09 0.59
CA TYR A 132 -11.39 1.01 1.46
C TYR A 132 -10.70 2.28 1.02
N THR A 133 -11.52 3.20 0.51
CA THR A 133 -11.06 4.43 -0.11
C THR A 133 -11.30 5.64 0.79
N GLN A 134 -10.84 6.80 0.35
CA GLN A 134 -11.20 8.10 0.92
C GLN A 134 -12.39 8.69 0.15
N HIS A 135 -12.97 9.77 0.67
CA HIS A 135 -13.90 10.60 -0.09
C HIS A 135 -13.20 11.22 -1.30
N ASP A 136 -13.95 11.66 -2.30
CA ASP A 136 -13.42 12.19 -3.57
C ASP A 136 -12.67 13.54 -3.46
N GLU A 137 -12.48 14.05 -2.24
CA GLU A 137 -11.76 15.29 -1.93
C GLU A 137 -10.23 15.15 -1.89
N THR A 138 -9.69 14.14 -2.55
CA THR A 138 -8.24 13.93 -2.69
C THR A 138 -7.64 14.79 -3.81
N ASP A 139 -6.34 14.97 -3.84
CA ASP A 139 -5.60 15.53 -4.96
C ASP A 139 -4.90 14.42 -5.78
N PRO A 140 -5.35 14.10 -7.01
CA PRO A 140 -6.47 14.71 -7.76
C PRO A 140 -7.88 14.22 -7.30
N PRO A 141 -8.91 15.07 -7.43
CA PRO A 141 -10.26 14.69 -7.05
C PRO A 141 -10.81 13.51 -7.86
N GLY A 142 -11.54 12.60 -7.20
CA GLY A 142 -12.17 11.45 -7.84
C GLY A 142 -11.18 10.44 -8.47
N PHE A 143 -9.90 10.52 -8.12
CA PHE A 143 -8.85 9.66 -8.69
C PHE A 143 -9.16 8.18 -8.47
N THR A 144 -9.43 7.79 -7.24
CA THR A 144 -9.66 6.39 -6.87
C THR A 144 -10.88 5.80 -7.55
N ALA A 145 -11.97 6.57 -7.62
CA ALA A 145 -13.20 6.12 -8.28
C ALA A 145 -12.97 5.84 -9.78
N ARG A 146 -12.25 6.72 -10.48
CA ARG A 146 -11.91 6.53 -11.90
C ARG A 146 -11.00 5.33 -12.12
N TRP A 147 -9.95 5.20 -11.30
CA TRP A 147 -9.03 4.07 -11.35
C TRP A 147 -9.75 2.73 -11.20
N LEU A 148 -10.52 2.57 -10.11
CA LEU A 148 -11.22 1.32 -9.84
C LEU A 148 -12.32 1.02 -10.86
N ALA A 149 -13.00 2.04 -11.39
CA ALA A 149 -13.99 1.86 -12.46
C ALA A 149 -13.34 1.35 -13.76
N LYS A 150 -12.20 1.90 -14.17
CA LYS A 150 -11.44 1.41 -15.33
C LYS A 150 -10.95 -0.03 -15.10
N ALA A 151 -10.35 -0.31 -13.95
CA ALA A 151 -9.87 -1.64 -13.61
C ALA A 151 -11.01 -2.69 -13.60
N ALA A 152 -12.19 -2.35 -13.07
CA ALA A 152 -13.35 -3.24 -13.01
C ALA A 152 -13.81 -3.73 -14.40
N THR A 153 -13.57 -2.97 -15.47
CA THR A 153 -13.93 -3.38 -16.83
C THR A 153 -12.98 -4.44 -17.43
N ARG A 154 -11.83 -4.65 -16.81
CA ARG A 154 -10.75 -5.53 -17.31
C ARG A 154 -10.54 -6.77 -16.44
N VAL A 155 -10.90 -6.68 -15.16
CA VAL A 155 -10.68 -7.78 -14.21
C VAL A 155 -11.71 -8.88 -14.44
N GLU A 156 -11.23 -10.11 -14.69
CA GLU A 156 -12.05 -11.30 -14.86
C GLU A 156 -11.86 -12.26 -13.67
N GLY A 157 -12.96 -12.87 -13.21
CA GLY A 157 -12.91 -13.88 -12.14
C GLY A 157 -12.54 -13.34 -10.74
N TYR A 158 -12.54 -12.02 -10.57
CA TYR A 158 -12.26 -11.36 -9.30
C TYR A 158 -13.25 -10.21 -9.11
N THR A 159 -14.19 -10.38 -8.20
CA THR A 159 -15.15 -9.34 -7.81
C THR A 159 -14.65 -8.62 -6.55
N PHE A 160 -14.90 -7.34 -6.45
CA PHE A 160 -14.53 -6.55 -5.29
C PHE A 160 -15.58 -5.48 -4.96
N ASP A 161 -15.64 -5.11 -3.69
CA ASP A 161 -16.44 -4.01 -3.21
C ASP A 161 -15.59 -2.74 -3.08
N ILE A 162 -16.23 -1.59 -3.17
CA ILE A 162 -15.63 -0.30 -2.79
C ILE A 162 -16.35 0.16 -1.54
N GLY A 163 -15.61 0.24 -0.44
CA GLY A 163 -16.11 0.70 0.86
C GLY A 163 -15.58 2.09 1.19
N ASN A 164 -16.48 2.99 1.56
CA ASN A 164 -16.07 4.18 2.27
C ASN A 164 -15.53 3.76 3.64
N ALA A 165 -14.48 4.42 4.11
CA ALA A 165 -13.72 4.02 5.27
C ALA A 165 -14.58 3.65 6.49
N PRO A 166 -14.56 2.39 6.95
CA PRO A 166 -15.31 2.00 8.13
C PRO A 166 -14.69 2.57 9.43
N SER A 167 -13.43 2.99 9.38
CA SER A 167 -12.74 3.55 10.54
C SER A 167 -12.49 5.03 10.37
N MET A 168 -12.99 5.82 11.32
CA MET A 168 -12.70 7.24 11.44
C MET A 168 -11.40 7.51 12.21
N SER A 169 -10.71 6.46 12.69
CA SER A 169 -9.48 6.62 13.46
C SER A 169 -8.38 7.28 12.63
N PRO A 170 -7.78 8.38 13.11
CA PRO A 170 -6.66 9.02 12.43
C PRO A 170 -5.38 8.17 12.44
N TYR A 171 -5.33 7.14 13.28
CA TYR A 171 -4.17 6.26 13.47
C TYR A 171 -4.15 5.04 12.53
N VAL A 172 -5.07 4.97 11.59
CA VAL A 172 -5.05 4.00 10.49
C VAL A 172 -4.21 4.55 9.35
N ALA A 173 -3.33 3.73 8.77
CA ALA A 173 -2.37 4.12 7.74
C ALA A 173 -2.97 5.01 6.64
N LYS A 174 -4.04 4.55 5.97
CA LYS A 174 -4.66 5.32 4.90
C LYS A 174 -5.25 6.66 5.36
N ASN A 175 -5.81 6.72 6.58
CA ASN A 175 -6.39 7.96 7.11
C ASN A 175 -5.29 8.96 7.49
N TYR A 176 -4.21 8.47 8.08
CA TYR A 176 -3.03 9.27 8.38
C TYR A 176 -2.42 9.88 7.10
N MET A 177 -2.20 9.06 6.08
CA MET A 177 -1.63 9.51 4.79
C MET A 177 -2.53 10.52 4.10
N TYR A 178 -3.84 10.27 4.07
CA TYR A 178 -4.80 11.24 3.55
C TYR A 178 -4.78 12.55 4.35
N SER A 179 -4.81 12.49 5.68
CA SER A 179 -4.84 13.69 6.53
C SER A 179 -3.57 14.52 6.43
N ARG A 180 -2.41 13.87 6.29
CA ARG A 180 -1.11 14.56 6.19
C ARG A 180 -0.85 15.15 4.81
N TYR A 181 -1.22 14.44 3.74
CA TYR A 181 -0.81 14.77 2.38
C TYR A 181 -1.94 15.13 1.42
N GLY A 182 -3.21 14.89 1.78
CA GLY A 182 -4.37 15.14 0.91
C GLY A 182 -4.49 14.22 -0.30
N ILE A 183 -3.71 13.12 -0.34
CA ILE A 183 -3.57 12.22 -1.47
C ILE A 183 -4.59 11.07 -1.45
N PRO A 184 -4.83 10.39 -2.58
CA PRO A 184 -5.47 9.08 -2.59
C PRO A 184 -4.68 8.10 -1.71
N ALA A 185 -5.32 7.59 -0.66
CA ALA A 185 -4.74 6.64 0.29
C ALA A 185 -5.73 5.50 0.53
N ILE A 186 -5.32 4.27 0.23
CA ILE A 186 -6.24 3.15 0.08
C ILE A 186 -5.77 1.97 0.92
N THR A 187 -6.71 1.27 1.55
CA THR A 187 -6.49 -0.10 2.01
C THR A 187 -7.04 -1.05 0.96
N PHE A 188 -6.16 -1.86 0.38
CA PHE A 188 -6.49 -2.91 -0.58
C PHE A 188 -6.58 -4.25 0.16
N GLU A 189 -7.80 -4.73 0.35
CA GLU A 189 -8.09 -5.98 1.04
C GLU A 189 -8.41 -7.09 0.05
N ASP A 190 -7.65 -8.18 0.09
CA ASP A 190 -7.98 -9.41 -0.62
C ASP A 190 -8.71 -10.39 0.31
N GLY A 191 -9.72 -11.08 -0.21
CA GLY A 191 -10.43 -12.11 0.53
C GLY A 191 -9.52 -13.30 0.86
N ASP A 192 -9.53 -13.75 2.11
CA ASP A 192 -8.70 -14.88 2.59
C ASP A 192 -8.89 -16.15 1.74
N GLU A 193 -10.11 -16.41 1.24
CA GLU A 193 -10.47 -17.58 0.44
C GLU A 193 -10.42 -17.32 -1.08
N THR A 194 -10.05 -16.12 -1.52
CA THR A 194 -9.95 -15.79 -2.93
C THR A 194 -8.83 -16.59 -3.59
N ASP A 195 -9.08 -17.15 -4.78
CA ASP A 195 -8.06 -17.89 -5.54
C ASP A 195 -6.82 -17.02 -5.78
N ARG A 196 -5.66 -17.58 -5.46
CA ARG A 196 -4.39 -16.83 -5.50
C ARG A 196 -3.97 -16.42 -6.92
N ASN A 197 -4.43 -17.13 -7.95
CA ASN A 197 -4.15 -16.75 -9.34
C ASN A 197 -5.09 -15.61 -9.77
N ALA A 198 -6.36 -15.65 -9.33
CA ALA A 198 -7.28 -14.54 -9.53
C ALA A 198 -6.78 -13.26 -8.84
N VAL A 199 -6.29 -13.35 -7.58
CA VAL A 199 -5.66 -12.22 -6.85
C VAL A 199 -4.48 -11.65 -7.65
N ARG A 200 -3.56 -12.50 -8.12
CA ARG A 200 -2.40 -12.03 -8.90
C ARG A 200 -2.79 -11.41 -10.22
N ALA A 201 -3.77 -11.99 -10.93
CA ALA A 201 -4.26 -11.46 -12.20
C ALA A 201 -4.92 -10.09 -12.01
N ALA A 202 -5.79 -9.96 -11.02
CA ALA A 202 -6.46 -8.72 -10.68
C ALA A 202 -5.45 -7.63 -10.26
N ALA A 203 -4.50 -7.96 -9.38
CA ALA A 203 -3.49 -7.02 -8.92
C ALA A 203 -2.62 -6.46 -10.07
N ARG A 204 -2.32 -7.26 -11.09
CA ARG A 204 -1.64 -6.78 -12.31
C ARG A 204 -2.47 -5.74 -13.04
N ILE A 205 -3.76 -6.00 -13.23
CA ILE A 205 -4.68 -5.07 -13.90
C ILE A 205 -4.82 -3.78 -13.09
N PHE A 206 -4.97 -3.87 -11.77
CA PHE A 206 -4.99 -2.70 -10.91
C PHE A 206 -3.70 -1.87 -11.02
N ALA A 207 -2.54 -2.51 -11.10
CA ALA A 207 -1.27 -1.82 -11.27
C ALA A 207 -1.16 -1.13 -12.64
N GLU A 208 -1.57 -1.80 -13.72
CA GLU A 208 -1.58 -1.23 -15.07
C GLU A 208 -2.50 -0.02 -15.16
N GLU A 209 -3.74 -0.12 -14.67
CA GLU A 209 -4.69 0.99 -14.69
C GLU A 209 -4.26 2.15 -13.77
N LEU A 210 -3.59 1.84 -12.64
CA LEU A 210 -3.00 2.88 -11.80
C LEU A 210 -1.92 3.65 -12.57
N MET A 211 -0.98 2.94 -13.18
CA MET A 211 0.09 3.57 -13.96
C MET A 211 -0.46 4.44 -15.09
N LEU A 212 -1.44 3.93 -15.84
CA LEU A 212 -2.09 4.70 -16.92
C LEU A 212 -2.71 5.99 -16.37
N GLN A 213 -3.46 5.90 -15.28
CA GLN A 213 -4.15 7.05 -14.72
C GLN A 213 -3.22 8.07 -14.05
N MET A 214 -2.12 7.63 -13.43
CA MET A 214 -1.14 8.55 -12.86
C MET A 214 -0.31 9.26 -13.92
N LEU A 215 -0.20 8.69 -15.13
CA LEU A 215 0.50 9.29 -16.27
C LEU A 215 -0.35 10.30 -17.05
N GLU A 216 -1.68 10.30 -16.87
CA GLU A 216 -2.59 11.32 -17.43
C GLU A 216 -2.35 12.69 -16.76
#